data_302d75f67704cc2883e6fc0658c593d1
#
_entry.id   302d75f67704cc2883e6fc0658c593d1
#
_cell.length_a   1.000
_cell.length_b   1.000
_cell.length_c   1.000
_cell.angle_alpha   90.00
_cell.angle_beta   90.00
_cell.angle_gamma   90.00
#
_symmetry.space_group_name_H-M   'P 1'
#
loop_
_entity.id
_entity.type
_entity.pdbx_description
1 polymer ?
#
loop_
_entity_poly.entity_id
_entity_poly.type
_entity_poly.pdbx_seq_one_letter_code
_entity_poly.pdbx_strand_id
1 'polypeptide(L)'
;MVTWQNRVMSTNEKGVDALLPGRLGIVVRLVSQPGARLALLDAVNRYADHLDAEPGTEAFVVSLDPDDKDVAWLVEWFSSTEAFEDHRKAEAFKILMEELPNLLSQPPGILRIDPLRMFIQKDLVDASF
;
A
#
# COMPACT_ATOMS: atom_id res chain seq x y z
N MET A 1 -16.88 19.08 -20.21
CA MET A 1 -15.57 18.99 -19.55
C MET A 1 -15.70 18.24 -18.22
N VAL A 2 -14.83 17.31 -17.98
CA VAL A 2 -14.84 16.52 -16.73
C VAL A 2 -14.04 17.27 -15.66
N THR A 3 -14.66 17.50 -14.50
CA THR A 3 -13.97 18.09 -13.36
C THR A 3 -13.17 17.02 -12.61
N TRP A 4 -12.28 17.44 -11.70
CA TRP A 4 -11.53 16.52 -10.86
C TRP A 4 -12.44 15.59 -10.07
N GLN A 5 -13.56 16.12 -9.53
CA GLN A 5 -14.49 15.35 -8.72
C GLN A 5 -15.33 14.38 -9.55
N ASN A 6 -15.55 14.71 -10.84
CA ASN A 6 -16.44 13.94 -11.69
C ASN A 6 -15.72 12.92 -12.56
N ARG A 7 -14.38 12.95 -12.58
CA ARG A 7 -13.66 12.02 -13.42
C ARG A 7 -13.74 10.62 -12.84
N VAL A 8 -14.41 9.75 -13.56
CA VAL A 8 -14.55 8.35 -13.20
C VAL A 8 -13.31 7.60 -13.68
N MET A 9 -12.94 6.56 -12.96
CA MET A 9 -11.91 5.64 -13.41
C MET A 9 -12.22 5.14 -14.81
N SER A 10 -11.24 5.22 -15.68
CA SER A 10 -11.35 4.73 -17.06
C SER A 10 -10.52 3.46 -17.21
N THR A 11 -11.16 2.41 -17.74
CA THR A 11 -10.47 1.20 -18.18
C THR A 11 -10.63 1.11 -19.68
N ASN A 12 -9.68 1.57 -20.43
CA ASN A 12 -9.70 1.57 -21.88
C ASN A 12 -8.47 0.86 -22.45
N GLU A 13 -8.22 1.03 -23.71
CA GLU A 13 -7.07 0.39 -24.38
C GLU A 13 -5.73 0.79 -23.78
N LYS A 14 -5.64 1.93 -23.12
CA LYS A 14 -4.39 2.44 -22.53
C LYS A 14 -4.15 1.96 -21.12
N GLY A 15 -5.21 1.59 -20.39
CA GLY A 15 -5.11 1.19 -18.99
C GLY A 15 -6.14 1.84 -18.10
N VAL A 16 -5.79 1.97 -16.82
CA VAL A 16 -6.63 2.62 -15.81
C VAL A 16 -6.07 4.01 -15.53
N ASP A 17 -6.92 5.02 -15.68
CA ASP A 17 -6.58 6.42 -15.40
C ASP A 17 -7.69 7.00 -14.52
N ALA A 18 -7.32 7.42 -13.32
CA ALA A 18 -8.28 7.89 -12.34
C ALA A 18 -7.77 9.12 -11.60
N LEU A 19 -8.68 10.03 -11.29
CA LEU A 19 -8.43 11.09 -10.32
C LEU A 19 -8.83 10.58 -8.94
N LEU A 20 -8.05 10.94 -7.94
CA LEU A 20 -8.15 10.38 -6.60
C LEU A 20 -8.35 11.46 -5.52
N PRO A 21 -9.30 12.43 -5.68
CA PRO A 21 -9.52 13.42 -4.65
C PRO A 21 -10.04 12.76 -3.36
N GLY A 22 -9.59 13.28 -2.22
CA GLY A 22 -10.03 12.77 -0.92
C GLY A 22 -9.33 11.49 -0.46
N ARG A 23 -8.39 10.96 -1.24
CA ARG A 23 -7.60 9.80 -0.81
C ARG A 23 -6.57 10.22 0.21
N LEU A 24 -6.28 9.28 1.11
CA LEU A 24 -5.23 9.39 2.11
C LEU A 24 -4.16 8.35 1.78
N GLY A 25 -2.93 8.77 1.61
CA GLY A 25 -1.84 7.87 1.29
C GLY A 25 -0.72 7.93 2.31
N ILE A 26 0.05 6.86 2.39
CA ILE A 26 1.26 6.78 3.19
C ILE A 26 2.37 6.07 2.43
N VAL A 27 3.59 6.52 2.67
CA VAL A 27 4.81 5.80 2.28
C VAL A 27 5.47 5.36 3.57
N VAL A 28 5.72 4.07 3.70
CA VAL A 28 6.25 3.48 4.92
C VAL A 28 7.63 2.92 4.65
N ARG A 29 8.60 3.29 5.49
CA ARG A 29 9.94 2.73 5.48
C ARG A 29 10.06 1.76 6.64
N LEU A 30 10.38 0.51 6.34
CA LEU A 30 10.57 -0.55 7.34
C LEU A 30 12.02 -1.02 7.30
N VAL A 31 12.69 -0.93 8.43
CA VAL A 31 14.08 -1.38 8.57
C VAL A 31 14.08 -2.64 9.42
N SER A 32 14.42 -3.77 8.82
CA SER A 32 14.46 -5.04 9.52
C SER A 32 15.66 -5.13 10.46
N GLN A 33 15.61 -6.08 11.39
CA GLN A 33 16.82 -6.55 12.05
C GLN A 33 17.82 -7.01 10.98
N PRO A 34 19.13 -6.91 11.24
CA PRO A 34 20.14 -7.31 10.26
C PRO A 34 19.89 -8.72 9.72
N GLY A 35 19.79 -8.81 8.39
CA GLY A 35 19.55 -10.07 7.70
C GLY A 35 18.15 -10.63 7.79
N ALA A 36 17.18 -9.90 8.35
CA ALA A 36 15.81 -10.39 8.58
C ALA A 36 14.78 -9.84 7.60
N ARG A 37 15.21 -9.21 6.49
CA ARG A 37 14.24 -8.63 5.53
C ARG A 37 13.28 -9.67 4.95
N LEU A 38 13.72 -10.90 4.71
CA LEU A 38 12.82 -11.95 4.21
C LEU A 38 11.72 -12.27 5.21
N ALA A 39 12.05 -12.38 6.50
CA ALA A 39 11.04 -12.62 7.54
C ALA A 39 10.07 -11.44 7.65
N LEU A 40 10.56 -10.21 7.52
CA LEU A 40 9.73 -9.01 7.46
C LEU A 40 8.77 -9.06 6.27
N LEU A 41 9.29 -9.40 5.09
CA LEU A 41 8.46 -9.50 3.86
C LEU A 41 7.41 -10.60 3.98
N ASP A 42 7.73 -11.73 4.62
CA ASP A 42 6.75 -12.79 4.87
C ASP A 42 5.59 -12.29 5.72
N ALA A 43 5.89 -11.53 6.78
CA ALA A 43 4.84 -10.95 7.63
C ALA A 43 3.97 -9.95 6.86
N VAL A 44 4.61 -9.06 6.08
CA VAL A 44 3.90 -8.08 5.25
C VAL A 44 3.03 -8.78 4.20
N ASN A 45 3.54 -9.84 3.56
CA ASN A 45 2.79 -10.58 2.55
C ASN A 45 1.61 -11.33 3.15
N ARG A 46 1.75 -11.90 4.36
CA ARG A 46 0.61 -12.51 5.06
C ARG A 46 -0.50 -11.50 5.31
N TYR A 47 -0.15 -10.27 5.68
CA TYR A 47 -1.12 -9.20 5.78
C TYR A 47 -1.76 -8.90 4.41
N ALA A 48 -0.96 -8.76 3.37
CA ALA A 48 -1.44 -8.44 2.03
C ALA A 48 -2.42 -9.50 1.49
N ASP A 49 -2.25 -10.75 1.87
CA ASP A 49 -3.15 -11.84 1.47
C ASP A 49 -4.58 -11.66 1.99
N HIS A 50 -4.79 -10.77 2.95
CA HIS A 50 -6.10 -10.50 3.55
C HIS A 50 -6.69 -9.14 3.14
N LEU A 51 -6.12 -8.47 2.13
CA LEU A 51 -6.58 -7.16 1.70
C LEU A 51 -7.99 -7.16 1.10
N ASP A 52 -8.50 -8.30 0.66
CA ASP A 52 -9.88 -8.42 0.23
C ASP A 52 -10.88 -8.05 1.34
N ALA A 53 -10.47 -8.17 2.61
CA ALA A 53 -11.27 -7.76 3.75
C ALA A 53 -11.23 -6.24 4.01
N GLU A 54 -10.41 -5.51 3.26
CA GLU A 54 -10.21 -4.06 3.40
C GLU A 54 -10.44 -3.38 2.04
N PRO A 55 -11.66 -3.35 1.53
CA PRO A 55 -11.92 -2.79 0.19
C PRO A 55 -11.56 -1.31 0.07
N GLY A 56 -11.51 -0.58 1.17
CA GLY A 56 -11.07 0.81 1.19
C GLY A 56 -9.57 1.02 1.10
N THR A 57 -8.76 -0.04 1.28
CA THR A 57 -7.33 -0.03 1.00
C THR A 57 -7.15 -0.31 -0.49
N GLU A 58 -7.12 0.76 -1.28
CA GLU A 58 -7.20 0.67 -2.74
C GLU A 58 -5.88 0.29 -3.39
N ALA A 59 -4.77 0.60 -2.75
CA ALA A 59 -3.46 0.26 -3.27
C ALA A 59 -2.53 -0.15 -2.15
N PHE A 60 -1.72 -1.15 -2.42
CA PHE A 60 -0.70 -1.66 -1.51
C PHE A 60 0.47 -2.17 -2.35
N VAL A 61 1.58 -1.44 -2.31
CA VAL A 61 2.77 -1.78 -3.10
C VAL A 61 3.93 -2.05 -2.15
N VAL A 62 4.53 -3.21 -2.28
CA VAL A 62 5.71 -3.61 -1.50
C VAL A 62 6.94 -3.52 -2.39
N SER A 63 7.96 -2.82 -1.91
CA SER A 63 9.19 -2.61 -2.67
C SER A 63 10.41 -2.89 -1.80
N LEU A 64 11.48 -3.31 -2.46
CA LEU A 64 12.77 -3.49 -1.81
C LEU A 64 13.62 -2.24 -2.02
N ASP A 65 14.34 -1.81 -0.99
CA ASP A 65 15.35 -0.78 -1.19
C ASP A 65 16.50 -1.38 -1.98
N PRO A 66 16.92 -0.75 -3.09
CA PRO A 66 17.98 -1.31 -3.93
C PRO A 66 19.38 -1.20 -3.31
N ASP A 67 19.57 -0.30 -2.37
CA ASP A 67 20.88 0.02 -1.80
C ASP A 67 21.04 -0.46 -0.36
N ASP A 68 19.93 -0.77 0.33
CA ASP A 68 19.96 -1.25 1.71
C ASP A 68 19.18 -2.57 1.81
N LYS A 69 19.92 -3.64 2.05
CA LYS A 69 19.37 -5.00 2.07
C LYS A 69 18.41 -5.27 3.23
N ASP A 70 18.35 -4.40 4.22
CA ASP A 70 17.48 -4.55 5.39
C ASP A 70 16.22 -3.66 5.30
N VAL A 71 16.07 -2.88 4.22
CA VAL A 71 14.97 -1.93 4.09
C VAL A 71 13.95 -2.39 3.06
N ALA A 72 12.68 -2.29 3.44
CA ALA A 72 11.52 -2.44 2.55
C ALA A 72 10.68 -1.16 2.60
N TRP A 73 10.01 -0.88 1.51
CA TRP A 73 9.12 0.27 1.37
C TRP A 73 7.71 -0.18 1.06
N LEU A 74 6.72 0.46 1.68
CA LEU A 74 5.32 0.26 1.34
C LEU A 74 4.75 1.56 0.82
N VAL A 75 3.95 1.48 -0.23
CA VAL A 75 3.12 2.59 -0.68
C VAL A 75 1.68 2.14 -0.61
N GLU A 76 0.86 2.89 0.11
CA GLU A 76 -0.53 2.54 0.34
C GLU A 76 -1.39 3.77 0.19
N TRP A 77 -2.61 3.61 -0.32
CA TRP A 77 -3.61 4.65 -0.13
C TRP A 77 -4.98 4.06 0.11
N PHE A 78 -5.81 4.88 0.74
CA PHE A 78 -7.13 4.54 1.24
C PHE A 78 -8.16 5.46 0.60
N SER A 79 -9.35 4.94 0.35
CA SER A 79 -10.40 5.69 -0.34
C SER A 79 -10.91 6.89 0.47
N SER A 80 -10.72 6.86 1.80
CA SER A 80 -11.21 7.89 2.71
C SER A 80 -10.51 7.79 4.06
N THR A 81 -10.77 8.75 4.93
CA THR A 81 -10.34 8.69 6.34
C THR A 81 -10.96 7.49 7.05
N GLU A 82 -12.25 7.21 6.78
CA GLU A 82 -12.94 6.05 7.35
C GLU A 82 -12.28 4.74 6.91
N ALA A 83 -11.89 4.64 5.65
CA ALA A 83 -11.19 3.47 5.15
C ALA A 83 -9.83 3.28 5.84
N PHE A 84 -9.12 4.36 6.13
CA PHE A 84 -7.89 4.29 6.90
C PHE A 84 -8.13 3.80 8.32
N GLU A 85 -9.19 4.27 8.96
CA GLU A 85 -9.56 3.81 10.31
C GLU A 85 -9.97 2.33 10.29
N ASP A 86 -10.70 1.88 9.27
CA ASP A 86 -11.05 0.47 9.09
C ASP A 86 -9.80 -0.40 8.92
N HIS A 87 -8.82 0.08 8.15
CA HIS A 87 -7.52 -0.57 8.00
C HIS A 87 -6.85 -0.81 9.36
N ARG A 88 -6.84 0.20 10.21
CA ARG A 88 -6.21 0.12 11.54
C ARG A 88 -6.93 -0.87 12.47
N LYS A 89 -8.19 -1.16 12.20
CA LYS A 89 -9.00 -2.10 13.00
C LYS A 89 -9.02 -3.51 12.41
N ALA A 90 -8.51 -3.70 11.19
CA ALA A 90 -8.52 -5.01 10.55
C ALA A 90 -7.70 -6.03 11.33
N GLU A 91 -8.21 -7.24 11.45
CA GLU A 91 -7.57 -8.30 12.23
C GLU A 91 -6.17 -8.61 11.71
N ALA A 92 -6.02 -8.74 10.38
CA ALA A 92 -4.72 -9.03 9.78
C ALA A 92 -3.70 -7.91 10.03
N PHE A 93 -4.15 -6.66 10.07
CA PHE A 93 -3.28 -5.53 10.41
C PHE A 93 -2.82 -5.58 11.87
N LYS A 94 -3.73 -5.93 12.78
CA LYS A 94 -3.37 -6.08 14.19
C LYS A 94 -2.32 -7.16 14.39
N ILE A 95 -2.46 -8.28 13.69
CA ILE A 95 -1.47 -9.36 13.72
C ILE A 95 -0.11 -8.86 13.23
N LEU A 96 -0.09 -8.12 12.11
CA LEU A 96 1.15 -7.52 11.61
C LEU A 96 1.78 -6.59 12.65
N MET A 97 0.98 -5.74 13.30
CA MET A 97 1.48 -4.81 14.33
C MET A 97 2.07 -5.55 15.53
N GLU A 98 1.58 -6.74 15.85
CA GLU A 98 2.15 -7.57 16.91
C GLU A 98 3.48 -8.21 16.51
N GLU A 99 3.66 -8.52 15.21
CA GLU A 99 4.87 -9.15 14.70
C GLU A 99 6.01 -8.15 14.46
N LEU A 100 5.69 -6.93 14.05
CA LEU A 100 6.70 -5.95 13.63
C LEU A 100 7.77 -5.62 14.67
N PRO A 101 7.47 -5.45 15.97
CA PRO A 101 8.51 -5.11 16.96
C PRO A 101 9.68 -6.09 17.01
N ASN A 102 9.41 -7.37 16.73
CA ASN A 102 10.46 -8.40 16.73
C ASN A 102 11.21 -8.47 15.41
N LEU A 103 10.66 -7.91 14.36
CA LEU A 103 11.24 -7.95 13.01
C LEU A 103 12.02 -6.68 12.67
N LEU A 104 11.66 -5.56 13.27
CA LEU A 104 12.23 -4.26 12.96
C LEU A 104 13.35 -3.89 13.93
N SER A 105 14.36 -3.20 13.42
CA SER A 105 15.44 -2.63 14.23
C SER A 105 15.09 -1.25 14.78
N GLN A 106 14.06 -0.61 14.23
CA GLN A 106 13.58 0.72 14.63
C GLN A 106 12.10 0.86 14.27
N PRO A 107 11.37 1.82 14.86
CA PRO A 107 9.98 2.05 14.50
C PRO A 107 9.83 2.38 13.01
N PRO A 108 8.67 2.05 12.39
CA PRO A 108 8.41 2.41 11.00
C PRO A 108 8.53 3.92 10.78
N GLY A 109 9.17 4.30 9.68
CA GLY A 109 9.11 5.67 9.19
C GLY A 109 7.88 5.84 8.31
N ILE A 110 7.06 6.85 8.59
CA ILE A 110 5.80 7.07 7.86
C ILE A 110 5.78 8.48 7.30
N LEU A 111 5.58 8.57 5.98
CA LEU A 111 5.40 9.83 5.27
C LEU A 111 3.98 9.88 4.74
N ARG A 112 3.25 10.94 5.08
CA ARG A 112 1.91 11.18 4.57
C ARG A 112 1.96 11.75 3.17
N ILE A 113 1.15 11.22 2.27
CA ILE A 113 0.95 11.76 0.92
C ILE A 113 -0.54 11.88 0.63
N ASP A 114 -0.90 12.74 -0.32
CA ASP A 114 -2.25 12.84 -0.83
C ASP A 114 -2.24 12.45 -2.31
N PRO A 115 -2.64 11.23 -2.66
CA PRO A 115 -2.68 10.80 -4.05
C PRO A 115 -3.65 11.66 -4.85
N LEU A 116 -3.22 12.09 -6.04
CA LEU A 116 -4.02 12.97 -6.88
C LEU A 116 -4.47 12.28 -8.16
N ARG A 117 -3.59 11.56 -8.79
CA ARG A 117 -3.89 10.86 -10.05
C ARG A 117 -3.14 9.55 -10.10
N MET A 118 -3.80 8.51 -10.57
CA MET A 118 -3.21 7.21 -10.84
C MET A 118 -3.38 6.87 -12.31
N PHE A 119 -2.33 6.37 -12.92
CA PHE A 119 -2.41 5.73 -14.22
C PHE A 119 -1.69 4.39 -14.16
N ILE A 120 -2.38 3.33 -14.57
CA ILE A 120 -1.79 1.99 -14.64
C ILE A 120 -2.03 1.45 -16.04
N GLN A 121 -0.96 1.00 -16.71
CA GLN A 121 -1.05 0.45 -18.05
C GLN A 121 -1.93 -0.80 -18.08
N LYS A 122 -2.66 -0.96 -19.17
CA LYS A 122 -3.57 -2.08 -19.35
C LYS A 122 -2.86 -3.43 -19.20
N ASP A 123 -1.67 -3.57 -19.75
CA ASP A 123 -0.92 -4.83 -19.70
C ASP A 123 -0.60 -5.25 -18.28
N LEU A 124 -0.34 -4.30 -17.38
CA LEU A 124 -0.13 -4.62 -15.97
C LEU A 124 -1.43 -5.07 -15.30
N VAL A 125 -2.54 -4.38 -15.59
CA VAL A 125 -3.85 -4.69 -14.99
C VAL A 125 -4.36 -6.04 -15.48
N ASP A 126 -4.14 -6.36 -16.74
CA ASP A 126 -4.59 -7.62 -17.37
C ASP A 126 -3.60 -8.77 -17.18
N ALA A 127 -2.45 -8.51 -16.56
CA ALA A 127 -1.44 -9.53 -16.37
C ALA A 127 -1.97 -10.68 -15.52
N SER A 128 -1.58 -11.89 -15.89
CA SER A 128 -1.87 -13.10 -15.13
C SER A 128 -0.66 -13.43 -14.27
N PHE A 129 -0.83 -13.42 -12.97
CA PHE A 129 0.23 -13.71 -12.02
C PHE A 129 0.11 -15.11 -11.44
#